data_4c5a7938a62541ceb835174e2ff919b3
#
_entry.id   4c5a7938a62541ceb835174e2ff919b3
#
_cell.length_a   1.000
_cell.length_b   1.000
_cell.length_c   1.000
_cell.angle_alpha   90.00
_cell.angle_beta   90.00
_cell.angle_gamma   90.00
#
_symmetry.space_group_name_H-M   'P 1'
#
loop_
_entity.id
_entity.type
_entity.pdbx_description
1 polymer ?
#
loop_
_entity_poly.entity_id
_entity_poly.type
_entity_poly.pdbx_seq_one_letter_code
_entity_poly.pdbx_strand_id
1 'polypeptide(L)'
;MKHFLLIAFVGISSLGIAFPTLAKPQKEKWLQLFNGKNLTNWTVKIHHHEVGDNYGNTFRAEDGMIKVRYDQYDHFNERYGHLYFNKPFSHYKLRLQYRFTGIWRKDAPDYTEKNSGVMFHSQDPNTMPKEQDWPISVEMQFLGILADGKPRPTGNMCSPGTDVVFQGRIDP
;
A
#
# COMPACT_ATOMS: atom_id res chain seq x y z
N MET A 1 -54.82 59.38 -46.45
CA MET A 1 -54.50 57.97 -46.26
C MET A 1 -53.06 57.92 -45.77
N LYS A 2 -52.83 57.57 -44.46
CA LYS A 2 -51.52 57.49 -43.85
C LYS A 2 -51.18 56.00 -43.73
N HIS A 3 -50.07 55.60 -44.39
CA HIS A 3 -49.63 54.21 -44.31
C HIS A 3 -48.69 54.11 -43.08
N PHE A 4 -49.06 53.25 -42.14
CA PHE A 4 -48.19 52.84 -41.03
C PHE A 4 -47.32 51.66 -41.46
N LEU A 5 -45.99 51.85 -41.41
CA LEU A 5 -45.03 50.81 -41.67
C LEU A 5 -44.70 50.15 -40.32
N LEU A 6 -45.03 48.84 -40.17
CA LEU A 6 -44.75 48.03 -38.99
C LEU A 6 -43.39 47.36 -39.18
N ILE A 7 -42.40 47.78 -38.41
CA ILE A 7 -41.06 47.15 -38.40
C ILE A 7 -41.08 46.10 -37.32
N ALA A 8 -41.01 44.82 -37.73
CA ALA A 8 -40.86 43.71 -36.79
C ALA A 8 -39.37 43.51 -36.45
N PHE A 9 -39.01 43.71 -35.18
CA PHE A 9 -37.70 43.36 -34.67
C PHE A 9 -37.64 41.84 -34.38
N VAL A 10 -36.82 41.10 -35.14
CA VAL A 10 -36.48 39.71 -34.84
C VAL A 10 -35.29 39.73 -33.89
N GLY A 11 -35.53 39.40 -32.61
CA GLY A 11 -34.49 39.27 -31.62
C GLY A 11 -33.80 37.91 -31.81
N ILE A 12 -32.50 37.93 -32.18
CA ILE A 12 -31.64 36.72 -32.20
C ILE A 12 -31.18 36.47 -30.78
N SER A 13 -31.80 35.52 -30.10
CA SER A 13 -31.26 35.03 -28.81
C SER A 13 -30.08 34.10 -29.09
N SER A 14 -28.86 34.58 -28.78
CA SER A 14 -27.65 33.75 -28.79
C SER A 14 -27.68 32.76 -27.64
N LEU A 15 -27.94 31.49 -27.94
CA LEU A 15 -27.70 30.39 -26.98
C LEU A 15 -26.18 30.29 -26.74
N GLY A 16 -25.75 30.77 -25.61
CA GLY A 16 -24.34 30.57 -25.17
C GLY A 16 -24.12 29.11 -24.86
N ILE A 17 -23.36 28.40 -25.70
CA ILE A 17 -22.89 27.06 -25.41
C ILE A 17 -21.76 27.18 -24.36
N ALA A 18 -22.07 26.86 -23.10
CA ALA A 18 -21.07 26.77 -22.05
C ALA A 18 -20.22 25.50 -22.28
N PHE A 19 -19.01 25.68 -22.76
CA PHE A 19 -18.03 24.61 -22.81
C PHE A 19 -17.60 24.24 -21.38
N PRO A 20 -17.60 22.94 -21.01
CA PRO A 20 -17.07 22.52 -19.72
C PRO A 20 -15.60 22.91 -19.66
N THR A 21 -15.25 23.81 -18.76
CA THR A 21 -13.84 24.12 -18.44
C THR A 21 -13.20 22.88 -17.89
N LEU A 22 -12.24 22.30 -18.63
CA LEU A 22 -11.40 21.23 -18.13
C LEU A 22 -10.66 21.74 -16.90
N ALA A 23 -11.01 21.18 -15.73
CA ALA A 23 -10.34 21.52 -14.49
C ALA A 23 -8.82 21.23 -14.66
N LYS A 24 -7.99 22.22 -14.36
CA LYS A 24 -6.54 22.03 -14.38
C LYS A 24 -6.18 20.85 -13.47
N PRO A 25 -5.29 19.93 -13.90
CA PRO A 25 -4.87 18.83 -13.08
C PRO A 25 -4.30 19.36 -11.76
N GLN A 26 -4.94 18.99 -10.65
CA GLN A 26 -4.47 19.37 -9.33
C GLN A 26 -3.13 18.66 -9.09
N LYS A 27 -2.09 19.44 -8.75
CA LYS A 27 -0.77 18.88 -8.44
C LYS A 27 -0.89 17.92 -7.25
N GLU A 28 -0.57 16.66 -7.47
CA GLU A 28 -0.61 15.64 -6.42
C GLU A 28 0.31 16.05 -5.26
N LYS A 29 -0.23 16.03 -4.04
CA LYS A 29 0.57 16.25 -2.83
C LYS A 29 0.96 14.89 -2.26
N TRP A 30 2.24 14.60 -2.25
CA TRP A 30 2.80 13.41 -1.62
C TRP A 30 3.03 13.63 -0.14
N LEU A 31 2.61 12.66 0.68
CA LEU A 31 2.94 12.60 2.10
C LEU A 31 4.12 11.64 2.28
N GLN A 32 5.22 12.13 2.84
CA GLN A 32 6.35 11.29 3.21
C GLN A 32 6.00 10.51 4.49
N LEU A 33 5.87 9.19 4.40
CA LEU A 33 5.49 8.35 5.53
C LEU A 33 6.67 8.09 6.47
N PHE A 34 7.84 7.79 5.92
CA PHE A 34 9.06 7.54 6.70
C PHE A 34 9.96 8.77 6.71
N ASN A 35 10.36 9.21 7.90
CA ASN A 35 11.18 10.40 8.09
C ASN A 35 12.69 10.20 7.89
N GLY A 36 13.11 8.97 7.54
CA GLY A 36 14.51 8.59 7.36
C GLY A 36 15.32 8.39 8.67
N LYS A 37 14.70 8.55 9.85
CA LYS A 37 15.42 8.60 11.12
C LYS A 37 14.94 7.60 12.17
N ASN A 38 13.63 7.43 12.30
CA ASN A 38 13.02 6.59 13.33
C ASN A 38 11.63 6.08 12.92
N LEU A 39 11.05 5.22 13.74
CA LEU A 39 9.74 4.60 13.53
C LEU A 39 8.63 5.27 14.38
N THR A 40 8.77 6.53 14.77
CA THR A 40 7.84 7.22 15.69
C THR A 40 6.36 7.17 15.24
N ASN A 41 6.12 7.19 13.92
CA ASN A 41 4.77 7.13 13.34
C ASN A 41 4.37 5.73 12.87
N TRP A 42 5.01 4.71 13.40
CA TRP A 42 4.81 3.33 12.98
C TRP A 42 4.55 2.44 14.19
N THR A 43 3.66 1.48 14.02
CA THR A 43 3.33 0.45 14.99
C THR A 43 3.77 -0.90 14.47
N VAL A 44 4.49 -1.65 15.30
CA VAL A 44 4.94 -3.01 15.00
C VAL A 44 3.90 -3.99 15.53
N LYS A 45 3.61 -5.04 14.76
CA LYS A 45 2.91 -6.25 15.22
C LYS A 45 3.69 -7.45 14.74
N ILE A 46 4.11 -8.28 15.67
CA ILE A 46 4.81 -9.55 15.40
C ILE A 46 3.97 -10.68 15.98
N HIS A 47 3.83 -11.77 15.23
CA HIS A 47 3.15 -12.98 15.70
C HIS A 47 3.76 -13.45 17.02
N HIS A 48 2.94 -13.90 17.96
CA HIS A 48 3.26 -14.24 19.35
C HIS A 48 3.62 -13.06 20.27
N HIS A 49 3.57 -11.81 19.78
CA HIS A 49 3.94 -10.62 20.55
C HIS A 49 2.80 -9.61 20.62
N GLU A 50 2.81 -8.80 21.68
CA GLU A 50 1.85 -7.71 21.83
C GLU A 50 2.07 -6.63 20.79
N VAL A 51 1.03 -5.85 20.49
CA VAL A 51 1.13 -4.69 19.59
C VAL A 51 2.14 -3.69 20.14
N GLY A 52 3.05 -3.23 19.30
CA GLY A 52 4.11 -2.31 19.68
C GLY A 52 5.40 -2.98 20.15
N ASP A 53 5.37 -4.30 20.45
CA ASP A 53 6.59 -5.04 20.77
C ASP A 53 7.40 -5.30 19.50
N ASN A 54 8.51 -4.60 19.37
CA ASN A 54 9.49 -4.81 18.30
C ASN A 54 10.52 -5.86 18.71
N TYR A 55 10.05 -7.09 18.96
CA TYR A 55 10.86 -8.21 19.41
C TYR A 55 12.17 -8.34 18.62
N GLY A 56 13.27 -8.56 19.32
CA GLY A 56 14.59 -8.68 18.69
C GLY A 56 14.98 -7.47 17.85
N ASN A 57 14.37 -6.31 18.10
CA ASN A 57 14.60 -5.10 17.31
C ASN A 57 14.49 -5.36 15.80
N THR A 58 13.44 -6.08 15.41
CA THR A 58 13.20 -6.56 14.03
C THR A 58 13.12 -5.43 13.02
N PHE A 59 12.34 -4.40 13.31
CA PHE A 59 12.23 -3.23 12.44
C PHE A 59 13.14 -2.12 12.94
N ARG A 60 14.03 -1.64 12.08
CA ARG A 60 15.02 -0.62 12.40
C ARG A 60 15.01 0.50 11.37
N ALA A 61 15.22 1.73 11.85
CA ALA A 61 15.52 2.87 10.99
C ALA A 61 17.04 3.03 10.94
N GLU A 62 17.65 2.60 9.85
CA GLU A 62 19.12 2.65 9.65
C GLU A 62 19.43 3.13 8.24
N ASP A 63 20.43 3.99 8.10
CA ASP A 63 20.93 4.52 6.81
C ASP A 63 19.80 5.16 5.95
N GLY A 64 18.84 5.83 6.58
CA GLY A 64 17.71 6.44 5.89
C GLY A 64 16.66 5.45 5.37
N MET A 65 16.70 4.19 5.80
CA MET A 65 15.81 3.12 5.37
C MET A 65 15.15 2.43 6.55
N ILE A 66 13.98 1.84 6.30
CA ILE A 66 13.41 0.83 7.19
C ILE A 66 14.05 -0.50 6.82
N LYS A 67 14.73 -1.14 7.78
CA LYS A 67 15.33 -2.46 7.61
C LYS A 67 14.63 -3.49 8.48
N VAL A 68 14.44 -4.68 7.93
CA VAL A 68 13.95 -5.86 8.68
C VAL A 68 15.14 -6.74 8.99
N ARG A 69 15.32 -7.06 10.26
CA ARG A 69 16.45 -7.82 10.79
C ARG A 69 15.98 -8.93 11.73
N TYR A 70 16.58 -10.11 11.60
CA TYR A 70 16.32 -11.28 12.46
C TYR A 70 17.59 -11.74 13.19
N ASP A 71 18.60 -10.89 13.26
CA ASP A 71 19.92 -11.18 13.85
C ASP A 71 19.90 -11.36 15.36
N GLN A 72 18.85 -10.88 16.04
CA GLN A 72 18.65 -11.04 17.48
C GLN A 72 17.64 -12.14 17.83
N TYR A 73 17.23 -12.93 16.86
CA TYR A 73 16.31 -14.05 17.08
C TYR A 73 17.12 -15.32 17.43
N ASP A 74 16.76 -15.99 18.50
CA ASP A 74 17.19 -17.34 18.82
C ASP A 74 16.66 -18.34 17.78
N HIS A 75 15.34 -18.38 17.61
CA HIS A 75 14.61 -19.16 16.62
C HIS A 75 13.58 -18.28 15.93
N PHE A 76 13.27 -18.60 14.66
CA PHE A 76 12.22 -17.86 13.93
C PHE A 76 10.85 -18.07 14.57
N ASN A 77 10.48 -19.30 14.86
CA ASN A 77 9.25 -19.68 15.56
C ASN A 77 8.01 -18.91 15.04
N GLU A 78 7.85 -18.87 13.71
CA GLU A 78 6.72 -18.20 13.03
C GLU A 78 6.50 -16.73 13.41
N ARG A 79 7.52 -16.04 13.90
CA ARG A 79 7.45 -14.62 14.27
C ARG A 79 7.43 -13.73 13.04
N TYR A 80 6.34 -13.85 12.26
CA TYR A 80 6.05 -12.96 11.15
C TYR A 80 5.78 -11.56 11.65
N GLY A 81 6.37 -10.56 11.00
CA GLY A 81 6.30 -9.18 11.45
C GLY A 81 5.65 -8.25 10.45
N HIS A 82 4.83 -7.34 10.96
CA HIS A 82 4.13 -6.30 10.20
C HIS A 82 4.44 -4.93 10.77
N LEU A 83 4.54 -3.95 9.89
CA LEU A 83 4.81 -2.55 10.25
C LEU A 83 3.71 -1.66 9.71
N TYR A 84 2.97 -1.00 10.59
CA TYR A 84 1.82 -0.17 10.28
C TYR A 84 2.16 1.30 10.41
N PHE A 85 1.77 2.09 9.41
CA PHE A 85 1.77 3.54 9.57
C PHE A 85 0.54 3.96 10.40
N ASN A 86 0.73 4.79 11.43
CA ASN A 86 -0.29 5.06 12.47
C ASN A 86 -1.51 5.88 11.99
N LYS A 87 -1.50 6.34 10.74
CA LYS A 87 -2.63 7.05 10.15
C LYS A 87 -3.31 6.19 9.09
N PRO A 88 -4.60 5.90 9.21
CA PRO A 88 -5.33 5.14 8.18
C PRO A 88 -5.58 5.99 6.92
N PHE A 89 -5.66 5.31 5.79
CA PHE A 89 -6.00 5.89 4.49
C PHE A 89 -7.04 5.02 3.80
N SER A 90 -8.05 5.62 3.18
CA SER A 90 -9.07 4.90 2.42
C SER A 90 -8.80 4.89 0.91
N HIS A 91 -8.37 6.04 0.38
CA HIS A 91 -8.06 6.21 -1.04
C HIS A 91 -6.69 6.85 -1.17
N TYR A 92 -5.74 6.14 -1.77
CA TYR A 92 -4.37 6.62 -1.86
C TYR A 92 -3.60 5.94 -2.99
N LYS A 93 -2.49 6.58 -3.36
CA LYS A 93 -1.43 5.99 -4.15
C LYS A 93 -0.23 5.81 -3.23
N LEU A 94 0.32 4.61 -3.16
CA LEU A 94 1.54 4.32 -2.42
C LEU A 94 2.72 4.18 -3.38
N ARG A 95 3.85 4.79 -3.03
CA ARG A 95 5.11 4.61 -3.73
C ARG A 95 6.17 4.22 -2.73
N LEU A 96 6.85 3.13 -2.99
CA LEU A 96 7.99 2.68 -2.18
C LEU A 96 9.05 2.06 -3.08
N GLN A 97 10.26 1.97 -2.55
CA GLN A 97 11.34 1.18 -3.12
C GLN A 97 11.75 0.13 -2.10
N TYR A 98 12.01 -1.07 -2.56
CA TYR A 98 12.44 -2.16 -1.70
C TYR A 98 13.57 -2.96 -2.36
N ARG A 99 14.31 -3.69 -1.53
CA ARG A 99 15.28 -4.69 -1.97
C ARG A 99 15.41 -5.78 -0.91
N PHE A 100 15.67 -6.98 -1.36
CA PHE A 100 16.01 -8.09 -0.49
C PHE A 100 17.54 -8.14 -0.32
N THR A 101 17.98 -8.23 0.93
CA THR A 101 19.40 -8.32 1.31
C THR A 101 19.57 -9.32 2.44
N GLY A 102 20.82 -9.75 2.68
CA GLY A 102 21.14 -10.66 3.77
C GLY A 102 20.94 -12.14 3.40
N ILE A 103 21.03 -12.96 4.42
CA ILE A 103 20.94 -14.42 4.33
C ILE A 103 19.60 -14.85 4.93
N TRP A 104 18.89 -15.70 4.21
CA TRP A 104 17.67 -16.30 4.68
C TRP A 104 17.94 -17.24 5.87
N ARG A 105 17.03 -17.24 6.84
CA ARG A 105 17.11 -18.12 8.03
C ARG A 105 16.62 -19.51 7.67
N LYS A 106 17.48 -20.51 7.87
CA LYS A 106 17.15 -21.91 7.56
C LYS A 106 16.08 -22.51 8.48
N ASP A 107 15.81 -21.90 9.63
CA ASP A 107 14.74 -22.29 10.55
C ASP A 107 13.40 -21.62 10.25
N ALA A 108 13.31 -20.83 9.18
CA ALA A 108 12.07 -20.26 8.65
C ALA A 108 11.55 -21.09 7.48
N PRO A 109 10.22 -21.13 7.23
CA PRO A 109 9.65 -21.86 6.09
C PRO A 109 10.19 -21.35 4.74
N ASP A 110 10.40 -22.23 3.78
CA ASP A 110 11.01 -21.92 2.48
C ASP A 110 10.32 -20.78 1.74
N TYR A 111 8.98 -20.67 1.84
CA TYR A 111 8.22 -19.62 1.17
C TYR A 111 8.54 -18.21 1.70
N THR A 112 9.18 -18.10 2.86
CA THR A 112 9.55 -16.80 3.46
C THR A 112 10.81 -16.21 2.83
N GLU A 113 11.59 -16.98 2.07
CA GLU A 113 12.81 -16.48 1.45
C GLU A 113 12.50 -15.40 0.44
N LYS A 114 13.06 -14.20 0.67
CA LYS A 114 12.85 -12.99 -0.17
C LYS A 114 11.36 -12.78 -0.51
N ASN A 115 10.53 -12.88 0.52
CA ASN A 115 9.09 -12.69 0.46
C ASN A 115 8.69 -11.55 1.39
N SER A 116 7.89 -10.63 0.89
CA SER A 116 7.33 -9.49 1.62
C SER A 116 6.13 -8.95 0.84
N GLY A 117 5.51 -7.88 1.32
CA GLY A 117 4.40 -7.27 0.60
C GLY A 117 3.90 -5.99 1.25
N VAL A 118 2.88 -5.42 0.63
CA VAL A 118 2.08 -4.33 1.18
C VAL A 118 0.67 -4.83 1.42
N MET A 119 0.24 -4.79 2.67
CA MET A 119 -1.09 -5.18 3.11
C MET A 119 -2.04 -3.98 3.01
N PHE A 120 -2.85 -3.90 1.94
CA PHE A 120 -3.83 -2.85 1.73
C PHE A 120 -5.12 -3.15 2.49
N HIS A 121 -5.82 -2.10 2.96
CA HIS A 121 -7.06 -2.21 3.73
C HIS A 121 -6.93 -3.19 4.90
N SER A 122 -5.77 -3.15 5.52
CA SER A 122 -5.38 -4.07 6.57
C SER A 122 -6.23 -3.88 7.83
N GLN A 123 -6.52 -4.99 8.49
CA GLN A 123 -7.06 -5.02 9.86
C GLN A 123 -6.22 -4.13 10.78
N ASP A 124 -6.88 -3.42 11.68
CA ASP A 124 -6.20 -2.63 12.72
C ASP A 124 -5.33 -3.57 13.58
N PRO A 125 -4.03 -3.29 13.75
CA PRO A 125 -3.15 -4.14 14.54
C PRO A 125 -3.62 -4.32 16.00
N ASN A 126 -4.33 -3.35 16.56
CA ASN A 126 -4.88 -3.45 17.93
C ASN A 126 -6.02 -4.46 18.05
N THR A 127 -6.61 -4.90 16.93
CA THR A 127 -7.65 -5.93 16.90
C THR A 127 -7.11 -7.32 16.54
N MET A 128 -5.82 -7.43 16.22
CA MET A 128 -5.18 -8.71 15.93
C MET A 128 -4.86 -9.46 17.23
N PRO A 129 -5.39 -10.65 17.45
CA PRO A 129 -4.94 -11.52 18.52
C PRO A 129 -3.42 -11.73 18.49
N LYS A 130 -2.84 -12.07 19.62
CA LYS A 130 -1.40 -12.32 19.74
C LYS A 130 -0.95 -13.44 18.79
N GLU A 131 -1.75 -14.48 18.68
CA GLU A 131 -1.50 -15.68 17.87
C GLU A 131 -2.01 -15.58 16.42
N GLN A 132 -2.32 -14.38 15.95
CA GLN A 132 -2.66 -14.14 14.56
C GLN A 132 -1.40 -13.75 13.79
N ASP A 133 -1.06 -14.53 12.78
CA ASP A 133 0.13 -14.36 11.94
C ASP A 133 0.00 -13.25 10.89
N TRP A 134 -1.09 -13.21 10.13
CA TRP A 134 -1.35 -12.19 9.13
C TRP A 134 -2.62 -11.39 9.41
N PRO A 135 -2.62 -10.07 9.14
CA PRO A 135 -3.84 -9.28 9.22
C PRO A 135 -4.82 -9.66 8.10
N ILE A 136 -6.11 -9.56 8.38
CA ILE A 136 -7.12 -9.55 7.31
C ILE A 136 -6.80 -8.37 6.39
N SER A 137 -6.53 -8.63 5.10
CA SER A 137 -6.04 -7.61 4.17
C SER A 137 -6.07 -8.07 2.72
N VAL A 138 -5.72 -7.16 1.83
CA VAL A 138 -5.35 -7.46 0.44
C VAL A 138 -3.87 -7.15 0.28
N GLU A 139 -3.06 -8.16 0.02
CA GLU A 139 -1.62 -8.01 -0.13
C GLU A 139 -1.22 -7.85 -1.59
N MET A 140 -0.35 -6.90 -1.87
CA MET A 140 0.49 -6.90 -3.06
C MET A 140 1.84 -7.49 -2.69
N GLN A 141 2.07 -8.74 -3.10
CA GLN A 141 3.23 -9.53 -2.73
C GLN A 141 4.49 -9.14 -3.51
N PHE A 142 5.62 -9.08 -2.83
CA PHE A 142 6.95 -8.89 -3.41
C PHE A 142 7.77 -10.15 -3.25
N LEU A 143 8.23 -10.74 -4.35
CA LEU A 143 9.11 -11.91 -4.36
C LEU A 143 10.42 -11.58 -5.05
N GLY A 144 11.53 -11.90 -4.38
CA GLY A 144 12.86 -11.75 -4.96
C GLY A 144 13.36 -13.03 -5.63
N ILE A 145 14.29 -12.91 -6.57
CA ILE A 145 14.97 -14.03 -7.23
C ILE A 145 15.78 -14.80 -6.18
N LEU A 146 15.64 -16.11 -6.15
CA LEU A 146 16.39 -17.01 -5.28
C LEU A 146 17.80 -17.31 -5.83
N ALA A 147 18.58 -18.07 -5.08
CA ALA A 147 19.95 -18.43 -5.45
C ALA A 147 20.03 -19.27 -6.74
N ASP A 148 18.98 -19.99 -7.10
CA ASP A 148 18.88 -20.76 -8.34
C ASP A 148 18.70 -19.89 -9.60
N GLY A 149 18.55 -18.58 -9.43
CA GLY A 149 18.39 -17.61 -10.50
C GLY A 149 17.06 -17.65 -11.26
N LYS A 150 16.13 -18.53 -10.83
CA LYS A 150 14.83 -18.65 -11.51
C LYS A 150 13.95 -17.44 -11.21
N PRO A 151 13.22 -16.92 -12.22
CA PRO A 151 12.28 -15.85 -12.01
C PRO A 151 11.14 -16.30 -11.09
N ARG A 152 10.72 -15.42 -10.19
CA ARG A 152 9.55 -15.60 -9.35
C ARG A 152 8.50 -14.53 -9.71
N PRO A 153 7.23 -14.91 -9.85
CA PRO A 153 6.18 -13.92 -10.08
C PRO A 153 6.12 -12.96 -8.89
N THR A 154 6.08 -11.66 -9.16
CA THR A 154 5.96 -10.62 -8.14
C THR A 154 4.82 -9.70 -8.47
N GLY A 155 4.23 -9.05 -7.45
CA GLY A 155 3.01 -8.24 -7.63
C GLY A 155 1.74 -9.09 -7.63
N ASN A 156 1.82 -10.35 -7.18
CA ASN A 156 0.62 -11.18 -6.95
C ASN A 156 -0.29 -10.52 -5.93
N MET A 157 -1.58 -10.73 -6.10
CA MET A 157 -2.57 -10.35 -5.10
C MET A 157 -2.89 -11.57 -4.22
N CYS A 158 -2.69 -11.43 -2.92
CA CYS A 158 -3.08 -12.38 -1.89
C CYS A 158 -4.15 -11.73 -0.99
N SER A 159 -5.03 -12.54 -0.41
CA SER A 159 -6.14 -12.03 0.40
C SER A 159 -6.29 -12.80 1.71
N PRO A 160 -5.33 -12.65 2.65
CA PRO A 160 -5.41 -13.34 3.92
C PRO A 160 -6.66 -12.93 4.70
N GLY A 161 -7.47 -13.92 5.07
CA GLY A 161 -8.68 -13.74 5.87
C GLY A 161 -9.82 -12.96 5.21
N THR A 162 -9.75 -12.67 3.91
CA THR A 162 -10.82 -11.99 3.16
C THR A 162 -10.91 -12.53 1.74
N ASP A 163 -12.03 -12.27 1.07
CA ASP A 163 -12.22 -12.58 -0.34
C ASP A 163 -12.19 -11.32 -1.17
N VAL A 164 -11.53 -11.40 -2.33
CA VAL A 164 -11.53 -10.33 -3.33
C VAL A 164 -12.00 -10.87 -4.67
N VAL A 165 -12.82 -10.08 -5.37
CA VAL A 165 -13.30 -10.39 -6.71
C VAL A 165 -12.65 -9.43 -7.69
N PHE A 166 -11.97 -9.96 -8.70
CA PHE A 166 -11.45 -9.15 -9.78
C PHE A 166 -12.61 -8.68 -10.68
N GLN A 167 -12.77 -7.37 -10.78
CA GLN A 167 -13.72 -6.76 -11.73
C GLN A 167 -12.93 -6.15 -12.88
N GLY A 168 -12.90 -6.85 -14.00
CA GLY A 168 -12.19 -6.38 -15.18
C GLY A 168 -11.84 -7.52 -16.14
N ARG A 169 -11.14 -7.15 -17.22
CA ARG A 169 -10.60 -8.11 -18.17
C ARG A 169 -9.16 -8.44 -17.78
N ILE A 170 -8.87 -9.73 -17.66
CA ILE A 170 -7.48 -10.21 -17.55
C ILE A 170 -7.00 -10.37 -19.00
N ASP A 171 -6.07 -9.53 -19.41
CA ASP A 171 -5.36 -9.75 -20.67
C ASP A 171 -4.28 -10.79 -20.42
N PRO A 172 -4.17 -11.84 -21.26
CA PRO A 172 -3.22 -12.94 -21.08
C PRO A 172 -1.77 -12.52 -21.27
#